data_5725617dad3fa5819509698354bf5af1
#
_entry.id   5725617dad3fa5819509698354bf5af1
#
_cell.length_a   1.000
_cell.length_b   1.000
_cell.length_c   1.000
_cell.angle_alpha   90.00
_cell.angle_beta   90.00
_cell.angle_gamma   90.00
#
_symmetry.space_group_name_H-M   'P 1'
#
loop_
_entity.id
_entity.type
_entity.pdbx_description
1 polymer ?
#
loop_
_entity_poly.entity_id
_entity_poly.type
_entity_poly.pdbx_seq_one_letter_code
_entity_poly.pdbx_strand_id
1 'polypeptide(L)'
;MLAVKNYKFWFCTGSQDLYGDECLANVAAHSKEIVAKLNESGKLPFEVVWKPTLITNELIRKTFNEANTDDECAGVIVWCHTFSHAKSWILGLKELRKPLLHLHTQYNEEIPYDSIDMDFMNENQAAHGDREWGHIVTRMGIERKVVVGHWSDPVVQEKIASWQRVAVGVVESSHIRVMRVADNMRNVAVTEGDKVEAQIKFGWEVDAYPVNEIAESVAAVSQSDTNALVDEYYDKYDILLEGRDPEEFKKHVAVQAQIELGFERFLEEKNYQAIVTHFGDLGALKQLPGLAIQRLMEKGYGFGAEGDWKVAAMVRLMKIMTAGKKDAKGTSMLEDYTYNLMKGKEGILEAHMLEICPSIADGPISIKCQPLTMGDREDPARLVFTSKEGTGIATSLVDLGDRFRLIINTVDCKKTEKPMPKLPVATNFWTPQPDLYTGAEAWILAGGAHHTAFTYDLTAEQMGEWAAMMGIEAVFIDNDTTIRNFKKDLMLGNIFYK
;
A
#
# COMPACT_ATOMS: atom_id res chain seq x y z
N MET A 1 0.92 -15.04 -6.97
CA MET A 1 0.77 -13.66 -6.44
C MET A 1 0.81 -12.69 -7.61
N LEU A 2 -0.12 -11.77 -7.69
CA LEU A 2 -0.10 -10.73 -8.72
C LEU A 2 1.24 -10.00 -8.68
N ALA A 3 1.97 -10.09 -9.79
CA ALA A 3 3.31 -9.52 -9.90
C ALA A 3 3.24 -7.98 -9.84
N VAL A 4 4.22 -7.38 -9.20
CA VAL A 4 4.54 -5.96 -9.33
C VAL A 4 5.68 -5.86 -10.33
N LYS A 5 5.62 -4.87 -11.22
CA LYS A 5 6.64 -4.63 -12.23
C LYS A 5 8.01 -4.42 -11.58
N ASN A 6 9.07 -4.87 -12.22
CA ASN A 6 10.43 -4.63 -11.74
C ASN A 6 10.86 -3.21 -12.12
N TYR A 7 10.68 -2.29 -11.17
CA TYR A 7 10.99 -0.87 -11.34
C TYR A 7 12.46 -0.55 -11.10
N LYS A 8 12.88 0.62 -11.64
CA LYS A 8 14.20 1.24 -11.44
C LYS A 8 14.03 2.67 -10.97
N PHE A 9 15.04 3.17 -10.28
CA PHE A 9 15.10 4.55 -9.79
C PHE A 9 16.29 5.26 -10.42
N TRP A 10 16.06 6.44 -10.99
CA TRP A 10 17.10 7.18 -11.65
C TRP A 10 17.86 8.06 -10.67
N PHE A 11 19.18 7.92 -10.63
CA PHE A 11 20.05 8.77 -9.83
C PHE A 11 20.61 9.89 -10.71
N CYS A 12 20.20 11.12 -10.41
CA CYS A 12 20.48 12.34 -11.17
C CYS A 12 21.37 13.28 -10.35
N THR A 13 22.62 13.44 -10.75
CA THR A 13 23.57 14.31 -10.05
C THR A 13 23.67 15.65 -10.73
N GLY A 14 23.48 16.73 -9.95
CA GLY A 14 23.65 18.12 -10.41
C GLY A 14 25.10 18.59 -10.27
N SER A 15 25.56 19.32 -11.26
CA SER A 15 26.85 20.05 -11.28
C SER A 15 26.78 21.22 -12.25
N GLN A 16 27.92 21.81 -12.59
CA GLN A 16 28.08 22.87 -13.59
C GLN A 16 29.43 22.75 -14.32
N ASP A 17 29.50 23.30 -15.51
CA ASP A 17 30.70 23.31 -16.36
C ASP A 17 31.79 24.29 -15.92
N LEU A 18 31.48 25.23 -15.05
CA LEU A 18 32.43 26.25 -14.53
C LEU A 18 33.67 25.63 -13.87
N TYR A 19 33.53 24.44 -13.27
CA TYR A 19 34.64 23.79 -12.56
C TYR A 19 35.56 22.96 -13.45
N GLY A 20 35.28 22.87 -14.76
CA GLY A 20 36.08 22.19 -15.77
C GLY A 20 35.85 20.70 -15.88
N ASP A 21 36.47 20.10 -16.92
CA ASP A 21 36.21 18.71 -17.34
C ASP A 21 36.66 17.69 -16.27
N GLU A 22 37.76 17.96 -15.56
CA GLU A 22 38.29 17.09 -14.52
C GLU A 22 37.33 16.95 -13.34
N CYS A 23 36.82 18.07 -12.84
CA CYS A 23 35.80 18.08 -11.78
C CYS A 23 34.53 17.33 -12.23
N LEU A 24 34.06 17.54 -13.47
CA LEU A 24 32.90 16.84 -14.00
C LEU A 24 33.13 15.33 -14.11
N ALA A 25 34.36 14.90 -14.48
CA ALA A 25 34.71 13.49 -14.52
C ALA A 25 34.70 12.86 -13.10
N ASN A 26 35.21 13.57 -12.09
CA ASN A 26 35.18 13.15 -10.69
C ASN A 26 33.74 13.06 -10.18
N VAL A 27 32.90 14.06 -10.44
CA VAL A 27 31.48 14.06 -10.07
C VAL A 27 30.76 12.85 -10.65
N ALA A 28 31.03 12.51 -11.92
CA ALA A 28 30.46 11.32 -12.53
C ALA A 28 30.98 10.02 -11.93
N ALA A 29 32.28 9.95 -11.59
CA ALA A 29 32.86 8.77 -10.94
C ALA A 29 32.29 8.55 -9.54
N HIS A 30 32.24 9.59 -8.71
CA HIS A 30 31.66 9.56 -7.36
C HIS A 30 30.17 9.16 -7.40
N SER A 31 29.40 9.70 -8.35
CA SER A 31 27.98 9.35 -8.51
C SER A 31 27.78 7.88 -8.86
N LYS A 32 28.62 7.34 -9.77
CA LYS A 32 28.59 5.91 -10.13
C LYS A 32 28.96 5.01 -8.97
N GLU A 33 29.93 5.42 -8.16
CA GLU A 33 30.33 4.67 -6.97
C GLU A 33 29.19 4.63 -5.95
N ILE A 34 28.56 5.77 -5.66
CA ILE A 34 27.39 5.82 -4.78
C ILE A 34 26.30 4.86 -5.26
N VAL A 35 25.95 4.92 -6.55
CA VAL A 35 24.93 4.04 -7.14
C VAL A 35 25.31 2.56 -7.02
N ALA A 36 26.57 2.21 -7.32
CA ALA A 36 27.05 0.84 -7.19
C ALA A 36 26.92 0.35 -5.74
N LYS A 37 27.39 1.17 -4.78
CA LYS A 37 27.35 0.83 -3.35
C LYS A 37 25.92 0.75 -2.79
N LEU A 38 25.01 1.62 -3.23
CA LEU A 38 23.60 1.53 -2.86
C LEU A 38 22.99 0.20 -3.34
N ASN A 39 23.25 -0.21 -4.59
CA ASN A 39 22.77 -1.47 -5.13
C ASN A 39 23.43 -2.70 -4.45
N GLU A 40 24.72 -2.63 -4.12
CA GLU A 40 25.46 -3.69 -3.42
C GLU A 40 25.02 -3.85 -1.95
N SER A 41 24.40 -2.85 -1.35
CA SER A 41 24.04 -2.86 0.08
C SER A 41 23.06 -3.97 0.48
N GLY A 42 22.27 -4.47 -0.49
CA GLY A 42 21.20 -5.43 -0.25
C GLY A 42 19.99 -4.87 0.53
N LYS A 43 19.98 -3.56 0.82
CA LYS A 43 18.91 -2.87 1.55
C LYS A 43 17.79 -2.41 0.60
N LEU A 44 18.14 -1.98 -0.60
CA LEU A 44 17.21 -1.40 -1.55
C LEU A 44 16.36 -2.50 -2.22
N PRO A 45 15.02 -2.35 -2.24
CA PRO A 45 14.14 -3.29 -2.91
C PRO A 45 14.19 -3.20 -4.43
N PHE A 46 14.65 -2.06 -4.98
CA PHE A 46 14.69 -1.80 -6.42
C PHE A 46 16.03 -1.20 -6.82
N GLU A 47 16.44 -1.49 -8.06
CA GLU A 47 17.68 -1.02 -8.66
C GLU A 47 17.72 0.51 -8.78
N VAL A 48 18.87 1.10 -8.46
CA VAL A 48 19.17 2.50 -8.74
C VAL A 48 20.07 2.57 -9.98
N VAL A 49 19.72 3.41 -10.94
CA VAL A 49 20.44 3.55 -12.22
C VAL A 49 21.02 4.96 -12.32
N TRP A 50 22.33 5.05 -12.51
CA TRP A 50 23.00 6.30 -12.72
C TRP A 50 22.59 6.95 -14.05
N LYS A 51 22.36 8.28 -14.06
CA LYS A 51 22.17 9.11 -15.25
C LYS A 51 23.34 10.09 -15.41
N PRO A 52 23.68 10.50 -16.64
CA PRO A 52 24.73 11.49 -16.88
C PRO A 52 24.53 12.74 -16.05
N THR A 53 25.65 13.33 -15.60
CA THR A 53 25.65 14.54 -14.74
C THR A 53 24.87 15.68 -15.39
N LEU A 54 23.97 16.29 -14.68
CA LEU A 54 23.04 17.29 -15.16
C LEU A 54 23.64 18.71 -14.98
N ILE A 55 24.02 19.37 -16.05
CA ILE A 55 24.73 20.65 -16.03
C ILE A 55 24.00 21.78 -16.78
N THR A 56 23.03 21.47 -17.64
CA THR A 56 22.28 22.48 -18.41
C THR A 56 20.77 22.30 -18.28
N ASN A 57 20.01 23.40 -18.53
CA ASN A 57 18.55 23.38 -18.57
C ASN A 57 18.01 22.31 -19.53
N GLU A 58 18.61 22.22 -20.71
CA GLU A 58 18.15 21.32 -21.77
C GLU A 58 18.35 19.87 -21.35
N LEU A 59 19.53 19.55 -20.78
CA LEU A 59 19.85 18.21 -20.34
C LEU A 59 18.95 17.77 -19.17
N ILE A 60 18.73 18.65 -18.17
CA ILE A 60 17.83 18.39 -17.04
C ILE A 60 16.41 18.12 -17.55
N ARG A 61 15.89 19.01 -18.39
CA ARG A 61 14.55 18.88 -18.96
C ARG A 61 14.39 17.60 -19.77
N LYS A 62 15.37 17.28 -20.62
CA LYS A 62 15.39 16.08 -21.43
C LYS A 62 15.35 14.83 -20.54
N THR A 63 16.24 14.74 -19.56
CA THR A 63 16.34 13.60 -18.64
C THR A 63 15.02 13.38 -17.87
N PHE A 64 14.39 14.44 -17.37
CA PHE A 64 13.13 14.31 -16.63
C PHE A 64 11.95 13.93 -17.55
N ASN A 65 11.92 14.39 -18.79
CA ASN A 65 10.93 13.95 -19.76
C ASN A 65 11.14 12.49 -20.18
N GLU A 66 12.38 12.05 -20.33
CA GLU A 66 12.69 10.62 -20.53
C GLU A 66 12.21 9.79 -19.33
N ALA A 67 12.43 10.25 -18.07
CA ALA A 67 11.93 9.57 -16.88
C ALA A 67 10.40 9.46 -16.88
N ASN A 68 9.68 10.52 -17.28
CA ASN A 68 8.22 10.50 -17.36
C ASN A 68 7.67 9.44 -18.31
N THR A 69 8.38 9.17 -19.41
CA THR A 69 7.97 8.24 -20.47
C THR A 69 8.57 6.85 -20.33
N ASP A 70 9.52 6.66 -19.43
CA ASP A 70 10.07 5.35 -19.12
C ASP A 70 9.16 4.60 -18.15
N ASP A 71 8.54 3.54 -18.64
CA ASP A 71 7.62 2.69 -17.87
C ASP A 71 8.32 1.89 -16.76
N GLU A 72 9.65 1.75 -16.80
CA GLU A 72 10.43 1.10 -15.77
C GLU A 72 10.89 2.09 -14.68
N CYS A 73 10.87 3.41 -14.95
CA CYS A 73 11.24 4.42 -13.97
C CYS A 73 10.11 4.67 -12.97
N ALA A 74 10.31 4.33 -11.69
CA ALA A 74 9.35 4.60 -10.63
C ALA A 74 9.64 5.91 -9.87
N GLY A 75 10.80 6.51 -10.04
CA GLY A 75 11.14 7.75 -9.34
C GLY A 75 12.54 8.23 -9.63
N VAL A 76 12.80 9.48 -9.24
CA VAL A 76 14.08 10.16 -9.46
C VAL A 76 14.69 10.55 -8.12
N ILE A 77 15.96 10.19 -7.92
CA ILE A 77 16.79 10.60 -6.80
C ILE A 77 17.71 11.71 -7.29
N VAL A 78 17.66 12.89 -6.67
CA VAL A 78 18.50 14.02 -7.02
C VAL A 78 19.51 14.31 -5.90
N TRP A 79 20.73 14.56 -6.29
CA TRP A 79 21.84 15.01 -5.47
C TRP A 79 22.68 16.05 -6.21
N CYS A 80 22.99 17.19 -5.57
CA CYS A 80 23.92 18.16 -6.13
C CYS A 80 25.28 18.02 -5.46
N HIS A 81 26.23 17.39 -6.15
CA HIS A 81 27.58 17.14 -5.62
C HIS A 81 28.38 18.42 -5.49
N THR A 82 28.34 19.25 -6.54
CA THR A 82 28.87 20.61 -6.56
C THR A 82 27.74 21.63 -6.48
N PHE A 83 28.06 22.91 -6.56
CA PHE A 83 27.03 23.91 -6.81
C PHE A 83 26.43 23.68 -8.20
N SER A 84 25.14 23.47 -8.25
CA SER A 84 24.34 23.40 -9.47
C SER A 84 23.31 24.52 -9.47
N HIS A 85 23.28 25.32 -10.53
CA HIS A 85 22.40 26.48 -10.61
C HIS A 85 20.93 26.06 -10.52
N ALA A 86 20.27 26.30 -9.39
CA ALA A 86 18.90 25.85 -9.16
C ALA A 86 17.89 26.37 -10.20
N LYS A 87 18.12 27.57 -10.76
CA LYS A 87 17.28 28.10 -11.84
C LYS A 87 17.28 27.23 -13.10
N SER A 88 18.35 26.50 -13.35
CA SER A 88 18.46 25.57 -14.49
C SER A 88 17.51 24.36 -14.36
N TRP A 89 17.06 24.06 -13.16
CA TRP A 89 16.17 22.92 -12.88
C TRP A 89 14.69 23.22 -13.03
N ILE A 90 14.30 24.52 -13.05
CA ILE A 90 12.89 24.93 -12.96
C ILE A 90 12.03 24.28 -14.03
N LEU A 91 12.46 24.30 -15.31
CA LEU A 91 11.65 23.74 -16.39
C LEU A 91 11.53 22.21 -16.30
N GLY A 92 12.63 21.52 -15.99
CA GLY A 92 12.61 20.07 -15.78
C GLY A 92 11.73 19.67 -14.61
N LEU A 93 11.87 20.35 -13.46
CA LEU A 93 11.06 20.10 -12.27
C LEU A 93 9.56 20.35 -12.50
N LYS A 94 9.22 21.38 -13.30
CA LYS A 94 7.83 21.67 -13.65
C LYS A 94 7.19 20.56 -14.50
N GLU A 95 7.97 19.86 -15.29
CA GLU A 95 7.51 18.81 -16.20
C GLU A 95 7.61 17.41 -15.56
N LEU A 96 8.38 17.23 -14.49
CA LEU A 96 8.55 15.95 -13.81
C LEU A 96 7.22 15.46 -13.21
N ARG A 97 6.85 14.20 -13.53
CA ARG A 97 5.63 13.53 -13.05
C ARG A 97 5.93 12.30 -12.18
N LYS A 98 7.21 11.98 -12.02
CA LYS A 98 7.64 10.83 -11.20
C LYS A 98 7.90 11.29 -9.77
N PRO A 99 7.70 10.42 -8.78
CA PRO A 99 8.12 10.65 -7.40
C PRO A 99 9.56 11.14 -7.31
N LEU A 100 9.80 12.09 -6.43
CA LEU A 100 11.08 12.78 -6.28
C LEU A 100 11.66 12.55 -4.89
N LEU A 101 12.94 12.11 -4.83
CA LEU A 101 13.71 12.08 -3.60
C LEU A 101 14.90 13.04 -3.72
N HIS A 102 15.07 13.89 -2.74
CA HIS A 102 16.25 14.72 -2.53
C HIS A 102 17.19 14.00 -1.56
N LEU A 103 18.26 13.42 -2.07
CA LEU A 103 19.32 12.83 -1.24
C LEU A 103 20.32 13.92 -0.87
N HIS A 104 20.22 14.46 0.35
CA HIS A 104 21.15 15.46 0.85
C HIS A 104 22.32 14.76 1.56
N THR A 105 23.34 14.47 0.78
CA THR A 105 24.54 13.73 1.20
C THR A 105 25.83 14.42 0.75
N GLN A 106 26.95 13.95 1.24
CA GLN A 106 28.29 14.32 0.79
C GLN A 106 29.01 13.07 0.30
N TYR A 107 29.88 13.18 -0.71
CA TYR A 107 30.66 12.03 -1.16
C TYR A 107 31.63 11.53 -0.08
N ASN A 108 32.41 12.46 0.51
CA ASN A 108 33.29 12.19 1.64
C ASN A 108 32.49 12.08 2.94
N GLU A 109 32.83 11.13 3.79
CA GLU A 109 32.25 10.97 5.12
C GLU A 109 32.86 11.97 6.13
N GLU A 110 34.17 12.23 6.00
CA GLU A 110 34.94 13.10 6.89
C GLU A 110 35.60 14.26 6.12
N ILE A 111 35.75 15.40 6.78
CA ILE A 111 36.54 16.52 6.23
C ILE A 111 38.01 16.14 6.25
N PRO A 112 38.72 16.14 5.10
CA PRO A 112 40.14 15.77 5.04
C PRO A 112 41.02 16.92 5.56
N TYR A 113 41.07 17.12 6.87
CA TYR A 113 41.67 18.29 7.54
C TYR A 113 43.10 18.62 7.10
N ASP A 114 43.92 17.59 6.80
CA ASP A 114 45.31 17.76 6.45
C ASP A 114 45.55 18.11 4.97
N SER A 115 44.54 17.92 4.10
CA SER A 115 44.66 18.05 2.65
C SER A 115 43.59 18.89 1.99
N ILE A 116 42.62 19.37 2.74
CA ILE A 116 41.52 20.19 2.18
C ILE A 116 42.04 21.48 1.56
N ASP A 117 41.68 21.74 0.32
CA ASP A 117 42.02 22.92 -0.44
C ASP A 117 40.79 23.51 -1.14
N MET A 118 40.96 24.50 -2.00
CA MET A 118 39.89 25.15 -2.71
C MET A 118 39.25 24.28 -3.79
N ASP A 119 40.03 23.37 -4.39
CA ASP A 119 39.54 22.44 -5.41
C ASP A 119 38.65 21.39 -4.77
N PHE A 120 39.04 20.83 -3.62
CA PHE A 120 38.20 19.97 -2.82
C PHE A 120 36.86 20.65 -2.41
N MET A 121 36.93 21.92 -1.96
CA MET A 121 35.75 22.68 -1.57
C MET A 121 34.80 22.96 -2.75
N ASN A 122 35.35 23.22 -3.93
CA ASN A 122 34.57 23.45 -5.15
C ASN A 122 33.88 22.16 -5.63
N GLU A 123 34.53 21.03 -5.49
CA GLU A 123 33.98 19.74 -5.88
C GLU A 123 32.94 19.23 -4.86
N ASN A 124 33.19 19.40 -3.57
CA ASN A 124 32.38 18.78 -2.50
C ASN A 124 31.48 19.80 -1.77
N GLN A 125 30.50 20.34 -2.49
CA GLN A 125 29.63 21.42 -2.03
C GLN A 125 28.18 21.03 -1.80
N ALA A 126 27.85 19.81 -1.40
CA ALA A 126 26.45 19.44 -1.21
C ALA A 126 25.73 20.33 -0.17
N ALA A 127 26.40 20.72 0.92
CA ALA A 127 25.83 21.65 1.89
C ALA A 127 25.48 23.05 1.30
N HIS A 128 26.01 23.39 0.14
CA HIS A 128 25.75 24.62 -0.61
C HIS A 128 24.80 24.33 -1.78
N GLY A 129 25.17 23.44 -2.71
CA GLY A 129 24.44 23.18 -3.95
C GLY A 129 23.07 22.56 -3.72
N ASP A 130 22.97 21.57 -2.85
CA ASP A 130 21.69 20.93 -2.53
C ASP A 130 20.73 21.87 -1.78
N ARG A 131 21.23 22.78 -0.95
CA ARG A 131 20.36 23.75 -0.27
C ARG A 131 19.76 24.76 -1.25
N GLU A 132 20.54 25.22 -2.22
CA GLU A 132 20.07 26.10 -3.29
C GLU A 132 19.03 25.38 -4.15
N TRP A 133 19.29 24.11 -4.51
CA TRP A 133 18.33 23.27 -5.21
C TRP A 133 17.07 23.02 -4.37
N GLY A 134 17.23 22.69 -3.09
CA GLY A 134 16.11 22.49 -2.16
C GLY A 134 15.22 23.73 -2.01
N HIS A 135 15.82 24.94 -2.03
CA HIS A 135 15.08 26.20 -2.02
C HIS A 135 14.12 26.30 -3.21
N ILE A 136 14.61 26.03 -4.43
CA ILE A 136 13.74 26.17 -5.61
C ILE A 136 12.62 25.13 -5.65
N VAL A 137 12.89 23.89 -5.26
CA VAL A 137 11.87 22.83 -5.19
C VAL A 137 10.76 23.21 -4.19
N THR A 138 11.15 23.71 -3.01
CA THR A 138 10.20 24.23 -2.01
C THR A 138 9.40 25.43 -2.53
N ARG A 139 10.06 26.38 -3.20
CA ARG A 139 9.38 27.55 -3.78
C ARG A 139 8.38 27.18 -4.86
N MET A 140 8.62 26.08 -5.58
CA MET A 140 7.70 25.55 -6.60
C MET A 140 6.55 24.74 -6.02
N GLY A 141 6.55 24.46 -4.71
CA GLY A 141 5.52 23.63 -4.06
C GLY A 141 5.55 22.16 -4.50
N ILE A 142 6.72 21.66 -4.92
CA ILE A 142 6.84 20.27 -5.37
C ILE A 142 7.04 19.36 -4.17
N GLU A 143 6.15 18.37 -4.03
CA GLU A 143 6.26 17.34 -3.01
C GLU A 143 7.47 16.44 -3.27
N ARG A 144 8.22 16.12 -2.23
CA ARG A 144 9.39 15.25 -2.30
C ARG A 144 9.76 14.65 -0.95
N LYS A 145 10.37 13.48 -0.96
CA LYS A 145 11.09 12.97 0.21
C LYS A 145 12.46 13.65 0.29
N VAL A 146 12.85 14.11 1.48
CA VAL A 146 14.20 14.58 1.76
C VAL A 146 14.87 13.56 2.69
N VAL A 147 16.02 13.02 2.27
CA VAL A 147 16.85 12.12 3.07
C VAL A 147 18.20 12.77 3.31
N VAL A 148 18.56 12.96 4.57
CA VAL A 148 19.82 13.61 4.97
C VAL A 148 20.73 12.59 5.66
N GLY A 149 22.01 12.58 5.28
CA GLY A 149 23.06 11.76 5.90
C GLY A 149 24.00 11.18 4.85
N HIS A 150 25.06 10.52 5.32
CA HIS A 150 26.02 9.91 4.42
C HIS A 150 25.38 8.72 3.68
N TRP A 151 25.58 8.63 2.38
CA TRP A 151 24.98 7.63 1.50
C TRP A 151 25.31 6.18 1.87
N SER A 152 26.42 5.93 2.56
CA SER A 152 26.80 4.59 3.04
C SER A 152 26.16 4.22 4.38
N ASP A 153 25.53 5.17 5.08
CA ASP A 153 24.86 4.91 6.36
C ASP A 153 23.65 3.98 6.13
N PRO A 154 23.59 2.83 6.84
CA PRO A 154 22.46 1.92 6.76
C PRO A 154 21.09 2.56 7.02
N VAL A 155 21.03 3.58 7.91
CA VAL A 155 19.77 4.31 8.19
C VAL A 155 19.33 5.15 6.99
N VAL A 156 20.27 5.78 6.28
CA VAL A 156 20.00 6.52 5.05
C VAL A 156 19.50 5.57 3.95
N GLN A 157 20.17 4.43 3.80
CA GLN A 157 19.77 3.41 2.84
C GLN A 157 18.39 2.84 3.12
N GLU A 158 18.02 2.63 4.39
CA GLU A 158 16.68 2.20 4.81
C GLU A 158 15.60 3.26 4.50
N LYS A 159 15.90 4.56 4.68
CA LYS A 159 15.01 5.64 4.28
C LYS A 159 14.80 5.71 2.77
N ILE A 160 15.85 5.50 1.97
CA ILE A 160 15.74 5.40 0.51
C ILE A 160 14.89 4.19 0.12
N ALA A 161 15.14 3.02 0.73
CA ALA A 161 14.37 1.80 0.50
C ALA A 161 12.88 1.96 0.85
N SER A 162 12.59 2.62 1.97
CA SER A 162 11.23 2.96 2.38
C SER A 162 10.53 3.82 1.34
N TRP A 163 11.21 4.90 0.89
CA TRP A 163 10.67 5.77 -0.15
C TRP A 163 10.47 5.06 -1.50
N GLN A 164 11.37 4.16 -1.89
CA GLN A 164 11.21 3.38 -3.11
C GLN A 164 9.88 2.59 -3.12
N ARG A 165 9.49 2.01 -1.99
CA ARG A 165 8.20 1.30 -1.85
C ARG A 165 7.01 2.24 -2.00
N VAL A 166 7.07 3.42 -1.40
CA VAL A 166 6.04 4.46 -1.54
C VAL A 166 5.94 4.91 -3.00
N ALA A 167 7.08 5.21 -3.63
CA ALA A 167 7.14 5.66 -5.02
C ALA A 167 6.57 4.62 -5.99
N VAL A 168 6.83 3.33 -5.77
CA VAL A 168 6.20 2.25 -6.55
C VAL A 168 4.69 2.24 -6.32
N GLY A 169 4.23 2.41 -5.08
CA GLY A 169 2.80 2.56 -4.78
C GLY A 169 2.15 3.73 -5.52
N VAL A 170 2.85 4.87 -5.66
CA VAL A 170 2.37 6.03 -6.43
C VAL A 170 2.24 5.70 -7.92
N VAL A 171 3.26 5.10 -8.52
CA VAL A 171 3.24 4.77 -9.96
C VAL A 171 2.22 3.67 -10.26
N GLU A 172 2.18 2.62 -9.45
CA GLU A 172 1.24 1.51 -9.60
C GLU A 172 -0.21 1.89 -9.28
N SER A 173 -0.43 2.97 -8.52
CA SER A 173 -1.78 3.46 -8.21
C SER A 173 -2.61 3.66 -9.46
N SER A 174 -2.03 4.24 -10.51
CA SER A 174 -2.71 4.47 -11.80
C SER A 174 -3.05 3.19 -12.58
N HIS A 175 -2.60 2.04 -12.12
CA HIS A 175 -2.88 0.74 -12.73
C HIS A 175 -3.88 -0.10 -11.92
N ILE A 176 -4.35 0.41 -10.77
CA ILE A 176 -5.33 -0.30 -9.94
C ILE A 176 -6.72 -0.16 -10.57
N ARG A 177 -7.28 -1.32 -10.94
CA ARG A 177 -8.66 -1.44 -11.42
C ARG A 177 -9.45 -2.30 -10.46
N VAL A 178 -10.60 -1.80 -10.01
CA VAL A 178 -11.49 -2.45 -9.05
C VAL A 178 -12.76 -2.90 -9.74
N MET A 179 -13.01 -4.20 -9.71
CA MET A 179 -14.26 -4.79 -10.19
C MET A 179 -15.27 -4.84 -9.05
N ARG A 180 -16.40 -4.18 -9.19
CA ARG A 180 -17.55 -4.36 -8.31
C ARG A 180 -18.49 -5.40 -8.88
N VAL A 181 -18.77 -6.43 -8.09
CA VAL A 181 -19.83 -7.41 -8.37
C VAL A 181 -21.15 -6.81 -7.88
N ALA A 182 -22.00 -6.40 -8.81
CA ALA A 182 -23.19 -5.59 -8.56
C ALA A 182 -22.85 -4.13 -8.18
N ASP A 183 -23.51 -3.59 -7.17
CA ASP A 183 -23.35 -2.21 -6.71
C ASP A 183 -22.93 -2.15 -5.24
N ASN A 184 -22.93 -0.97 -4.65
CA ASN A 184 -22.77 -0.79 -3.21
C ASN A 184 -23.97 -1.38 -2.47
N MET A 185 -23.74 -1.86 -1.26
CA MET A 185 -24.82 -2.28 -0.39
C MET A 185 -25.71 -1.08 -0.06
N ARG A 186 -27.03 -1.26 -0.23
CA ARG A 186 -28.00 -0.18 -0.04
C ARG A 186 -27.91 0.41 1.38
N ASN A 187 -27.91 1.73 1.46
CA ASN A 187 -27.91 2.51 2.71
C ASN A 187 -26.65 2.39 3.58
N VAL A 188 -25.55 1.83 3.06
CA VAL A 188 -24.25 1.80 3.75
C VAL A 188 -23.40 2.96 3.21
N ALA A 189 -23.44 4.09 3.90
CA ALA A 189 -22.86 5.35 3.41
C ALA A 189 -21.34 5.30 3.21
N VAL A 190 -20.61 4.59 4.07
CA VAL A 190 -19.14 4.56 4.02
C VAL A 190 -18.58 3.81 2.82
N THR A 191 -19.39 2.98 2.15
CA THR A 191 -18.99 2.26 0.94
C THR A 191 -19.14 3.11 -0.32
N GLU A 192 -19.89 4.19 -0.25
CA GLU A 192 -20.08 5.16 -1.35
C GLU A 192 -18.82 6.01 -1.55
N GLY A 193 -18.76 6.74 -2.67
CA GLY A 193 -17.71 7.67 -3.00
C GLY A 193 -17.65 8.02 -4.47
N ASP A 194 -16.99 9.14 -4.77
CA ASP A 194 -16.81 9.63 -6.13
C ASP A 194 -15.71 8.87 -6.87
N LYS A 195 -16.14 7.96 -7.76
CA LYS A 195 -15.24 7.14 -8.57
C LYS A 195 -14.53 7.93 -9.66
N VAL A 196 -15.11 9.03 -10.11
CA VAL A 196 -14.46 9.92 -11.08
C VAL A 196 -13.34 10.70 -10.40
N GLU A 197 -13.59 11.25 -9.22
CA GLU A 197 -12.54 11.91 -8.44
C GLU A 197 -11.43 10.94 -8.03
N ALA A 198 -11.76 9.68 -7.71
CA ALA A 198 -10.77 8.65 -7.44
C ALA A 198 -9.87 8.36 -8.65
N GLN A 199 -10.42 8.35 -9.86
CA GLN A 199 -9.63 8.21 -11.08
C GLN A 199 -8.76 9.44 -11.34
N ILE A 200 -9.27 10.64 -11.09
CA ILE A 200 -8.50 11.89 -11.23
C ILE A 200 -7.34 11.92 -10.24
N LYS A 201 -7.57 11.56 -8.97
CA LYS A 201 -6.56 11.65 -7.89
C LYS A 201 -5.58 10.49 -7.90
N PHE A 202 -6.07 9.27 -8.03
CA PHE A 202 -5.29 8.05 -7.84
C PHE A 202 -5.04 7.29 -9.13
N GLY A 203 -5.79 7.59 -10.20
CA GLY A 203 -5.83 6.79 -11.41
C GLY A 203 -6.67 5.50 -11.27
N TRP A 204 -7.38 5.29 -10.18
CA TRP A 204 -8.17 4.08 -9.95
C TRP A 204 -9.38 4.01 -10.88
N GLU A 205 -9.50 2.91 -11.61
CA GLU A 205 -10.69 2.61 -12.39
C GLU A 205 -11.63 1.70 -11.58
N VAL A 206 -12.89 2.11 -11.43
CA VAL A 206 -13.86 1.37 -10.63
C VAL A 206 -15.11 1.08 -11.47
N ASP A 207 -15.24 -0.18 -11.90
CA ASP A 207 -16.33 -0.60 -12.79
C ASP A 207 -17.27 -1.57 -12.07
N ALA A 208 -18.57 -1.53 -12.43
CA ALA A 208 -19.57 -2.45 -11.92
C ALA A 208 -19.96 -3.47 -12.99
N TYR A 209 -20.09 -4.72 -12.59
CA TYR A 209 -20.59 -5.81 -13.43
C TYR A 209 -21.84 -6.43 -12.83
N PRO A 210 -22.83 -6.77 -13.65
CA PRO A 210 -23.97 -7.57 -13.22
C PRO A 210 -23.49 -8.90 -12.64
N VAL A 211 -24.06 -9.30 -11.50
CA VAL A 211 -23.68 -10.56 -10.82
C VAL A 211 -23.77 -11.77 -11.75
N ASN A 212 -24.74 -11.77 -12.66
CA ASN A 212 -24.93 -12.91 -13.54
C ASN A 212 -23.84 -13.11 -14.58
N GLU A 213 -23.18 -12.03 -15.05
CA GLU A 213 -22.00 -12.18 -15.94
C GLU A 213 -20.87 -12.94 -15.25
N ILE A 214 -20.66 -12.64 -13.98
CA ILE A 214 -19.62 -13.28 -13.18
C ILE A 214 -20.03 -14.70 -12.79
N ALA A 215 -21.31 -14.91 -12.49
CA ALA A 215 -21.86 -16.24 -12.22
C ALA A 215 -21.75 -17.17 -13.46
N GLU A 216 -21.85 -16.63 -14.67
CA GLU A 216 -21.60 -17.38 -15.92
C GLU A 216 -20.13 -17.83 -16.00
N SER A 217 -19.17 -16.97 -15.65
CA SER A 217 -17.74 -17.36 -15.57
C SER A 217 -17.53 -18.47 -14.54
N VAL A 218 -18.19 -18.40 -13.38
CA VAL A 218 -18.16 -19.45 -12.36
C VAL A 218 -18.76 -20.75 -12.88
N ALA A 219 -19.90 -20.71 -13.55
CA ALA A 219 -20.57 -21.87 -14.11
C ALA A 219 -19.77 -22.54 -15.26
N ALA A 220 -18.94 -21.78 -15.94
CA ALA A 220 -18.06 -22.27 -17.02
C ALA A 220 -16.79 -23.00 -16.53
N VAL A 221 -16.51 -23.01 -15.23
CA VAL A 221 -15.39 -23.73 -14.64
C VAL A 221 -15.60 -25.23 -14.78
N SER A 222 -14.60 -25.95 -15.30
CA SER A 222 -14.68 -27.41 -15.46
C SER A 222 -14.68 -28.14 -14.13
N GLN A 223 -15.33 -29.32 -14.09
CA GLN A 223 -15.27 -30.18 -12.91
C GLN A 223 -13.85 -30.67 -12.60
N SER A 224 -13.03 -30.85 -13.63
CA SER A 224 -11.63 -31.25 -13.47
C SER A 224 -10.83 -30.17 -12.74
N ASP A 225 -10.96 -28.90 -13.16
CA ASP A 225 -10.26 -27.78 -12.54
C ASP A 225 -10.74 -27.56 -11.10
N THR A 226 -12.07 -27.68 -10.89
CA THR A 226 -12.66 -27.62 -9.55
C THR A 226 -12.08 -28.67 -8.62
N ASN A 227 -12.02 -29.92 -9.08
CA ASN A 227 -11.49 -31.03 -8.26
C ASN A 227 -10.01 -30.83 -7.94
N ALA A 228 -9.21 -30.39 -8.91
CA ALA A 228 -7.79 -30.10 -8.70
C ALA A 228 -7.56 -29.02 -7.63
N LEU A 229 -8.36 -27.96 -7.65
CA LEU A 229 -8.28 -26.89 -6.65
C LEU A 229 -8.79 -27.36 -5.27
N VAL A 230 -9.83 -28.19 -5.21
CA VAL A 230 -10.27 -28.81 -3.95
C VAL A 230 -9.18 -29.68 -3.36
N ASP A 231 -8.50 -30.49 -4.16
CA ASP A 231 -7.39 -31.33 -3.68
C ASP A 231 -6.24 -30.44 -3.14
N GLU A 232 -5.89 -29.32 -3.80
CA GLU A 232 -4.95 -28.32 -3.27
C GLU A 232 -5.38 -27.78 -1.91
N TYR A 233 -6.65 -27.46 -1.72
CA TYR A 233 -7.18 -26.99 -0.44
C TYR A 233 -7.01 -28.03 0.67
N TYR A 234 -7.31 -29.29 0.37
CA TYR A 234 -7.21 -30.41 1.32
C TYR A 234 -5.74 -30.74 1.67
N ASP A 235 -4.81 -30.49 0.76
CA ASP A 235 -3.38 -30.61 1.02
C ASP A 235 -2.82 -29.45 1.87
N LYS A 236 -3.41 -28.25 1.73
CA LYS A 236 -2.88 -27.03 2.34
C LYS A 236 -3.47 -26.70 3.70
N TYR A 237 -4.73 -27.05 3.93
CA TYR A 237 -5.50 -26.59 5.10
C TYR A 237 -6.05 -27.77 5.92
N ASP A 238 -6.16 -27.56 7.23
CA ASP A 238 -6.85 -28.50 8.09
C ASP A 238 -8.35 -28.51 7.82
N ILE A 239 -8.98 -29.72 7.79
CA ILE A 239 -10.42 -29.84 7.54
C ILE A 239 -11.16 -30.06 8.84
N LEU A 240 -12.05 -29.14 9.21
CA LEU A 240 -12.85 -29.18 10.42
C LEU A 240 -14.32 -29.51 10.08
N LEU A 241 -14.63 -30.80 10.05
CA LEU A 241 -15.98 -31.31 9.69
C LEU A 241 -17.06 -30.92 10.70
N GLU A 242 -16.74 -30.80 11.99
CA GLU A 242 -17.67 -30.46 13.09
C GLU A 242 -18.96 -31.26 13.07
N GLY A 243 -18.85 -32.55 12.70
CA GLY A 243 -19.98 -33.50 12.64
C GLY A 243 -20.72 -33.53 11.31
N ARG A 244 -20.32 -32.74 10.32
CA ARG A 244 -20.86 -32.83 8.94
C ARG A 244 -20.38 -34.12 8.23
N ASP A 245 -21.19 -34.60 7.32
CA ASP A 245 -20.79 -35.65 6.40
C ASP A 245 -19.64 -35.17 5.51
N PRO A 246 -18.55 -35.96 5.37
CA PRO A 246 -17.37 -35.53 4.59
C PRO A 246 -17.67 -35.26 3.11
N GLU A 247 -18.58 -36.00 2.49
CA GLU A 247 -18.92 -35.82 1.08
C GLU A 247 -19.79 -34.54 0.89
N GLU A 248 -20.68 -34.29 1.83
CA GLU A 248 -21.45 -33.03 1.83
C GLU A 248 -20.52 -31.82 2.05
N PHE A 249 -19.60 -31.92 3.01
CA PHE A 249 -18.60 -30.87 3.27
C PHE A 249 -17.77 -30.57 2.02
N LYS A 250 -17.27 -31.63 1.33
CA LYS A 250 -16.47 -31.50 0.11
C LYS A 250 -17.26 -30.80 -1.01
N LYS A 251 -18.59 -31.01 -1.11
CA LYS A 251 -19.43 -30.31 -2.07
C LYS A 251 -19.47 -28.79 -1.79
N HIS A 252 -19.61 -28.39 -0.54
CA HIS A 252 -19.57 -26.97 -0.17
C HIS A 252 -18.21 -26.33 -0.50
N VAL A 253 -17.12 -27.03 -0.22
CA VAL A 253 -15.75 -26.57 -0.59
C VAL A 253 -15.59 -26.46 -2.10
N ALA A 254 -16.14 -27.38 -2.88
CA ALA A 254 -16.10 -27.37 -4.34
C ALA A 254 -16.84 -26.15 -4.94
N VAL A 255 -17.91 -25.67 -4.31
CA VAL A 255 -18.59 -24.43 -4.74
C VAL A 255 -17.64 -23.23 -4.59
N GLN A 256 -16.88 -23.14 -3.50
CA GLN A 256 -15.90 -22.07 -3.32
C GLN A 256 -14.75 -22.18 -4.32
N ALA A 257 -14.30 -23.39 -4.65
CA ALA A 257 -13.28 -23.61 -5.66
C ALA A 257 -13.75 -23.15 -7.05
N GLN A 258 -15.00 -23.43 -7.42
CA GLN A 258 -15.59 -22.88 -8.64
C GLN A 258 -15.65 -21.35 -8.65
N ILE A 259 -16.02 -20.74 -7.52
CA ILE A 259 -16.10 -19.29 -7.37
C ILE A 259 -14.70 -18.69 -7.50
N GLU A 260 -13.67 -19.24 -6.81
CA GLU A 260 -12.29 -18.76 -6.91
C GLU A 260 -11.82 -18.75 -8.38
N LEU A 261 -11.93 -19.90 -9.07
CA LEU A 261 -11.48 -20.04 -10.44
C LEU A 261 -12.26 -19.15 -11.42
N GLY A 262 -13.57 -19.05 -11.26
CA GLY A 262 -14.41 -18.21 -12.10
C GLY A 262 -14.12 -16.71 -11.91
N PHE A 263 -13.92 -16.28 -10.66
CA PHE A 263 -13.56 -14.90 -10.35
C PHE A 263 -12.16 -14.58 -10.84
N GLU A 264 -11.17 -15.44 -10.58
CA GLU A 264 -9.79 -15.22 -11.02
C GLU A 264 -9.71 -15.10 -12.54
N ARG A 265 -10.36 -16.02 -13.28
CA ARG A 265 -10.44 -15.96 -14.75
C ARG A 265 -11.05 -14.64 -15.23
N PHE A 266 -12.17 -14.21 -14.63
CA PHE A 266 -12.82 -12.96 -15.01
C PHE A 266 -11.94 -11.74 -14.72
N LEU A 267 -11.28 -11.71 -13.55
CA LEU A 267 -10.36 -10.65 -13.17
C LEU A 267 -9.16 -10.56 -14.14
N GLU A 268 -8.58 -11.71 -14.50
CA GLU A 268 -7.45 -11.77 -15.44
C GLU A 268 -7.85 -11.33 -16.85
N GLU A 269 -8.95 -11.86 -17.40
CA GLU A 269 -9.43 -11.53 -18.75
C GLU A 269 -9.77 -10.04 -18.89
N LYS A 270 -10.28 -9.41 -17.85
CA LYS A 270 -10.66 -8.00 -17.84
C LYS A 270 -9.60 -7.08 -17.22
N ASN A 271 -8.46 -7.64 -16.80
CA ASN A 271 -7.33 -6.93 -16.17
C ASN A 271 -7.73 -6.12 -14.93
N TYR A 272 -8.41 -6.74 -13.96
CA TYR A 272 -8.71 -6.17 -12.64
C TYR A 272 -7.75 -6.70 -11.59
N GLN A 273 -7.38 -5.85 -10.62
CA GLN A 273 -6.45 -6.17 -9.54
C GLN A 273 -7.13 -6.18 -8.16
N ALA A 274 -8.39 -5.78 -8.11
CA ALA A 274 -9.19 -5.81 -6.90
C ALA A 274 -10.65 -6.16 -7.22
N ILE A 275 -11.35 -6.73 -6.24
CA ILE A 275 -12.73 -7.18 -6.37
C ILE A 275 -13.53 -6.75 -5.15
N VAL A 276 -14.81 -6.46 -5.36
CA VAL A 276 -15.76 -6.13 -4.32
C VAL A 276 -17.02 -6.95 -4.50
N THR A 277 -17.53 -7.51 -3.42
CA THR A 277 -18.81 -8.23 -3.39
C THR A 277 -19.70 -7.71 -2.27
N HIS A 278 -20.98 -8.04 -2.28
CA HIS A 278 -21.84 -7.86 -1.12
C HIS A 278 -22.94 -8.93 -1.05
N PHE A 279 -23.32 -9.29 0.14
CA PHE A 279 -24.26 -10.38 0.39
C PHE A 279 -25.72 -10.09 -0.02
N GLY A 280 -26.07 -8.83 -0.24
CA GLY A 280 -27.42 -8.42 -0.66
C GLY A 280 -27.74 -8.68 -2.14
N ASP A 281 -26.72 -8.93 -2.97
CA ASP A 281 -26.89 -9.27 -4.39
C ASP A 281 -25.84 -10.30 -4.84
N LEU A 282 -26.22 -11.56 -4.78
CA LEU A 282 -25.37 -12.71 -5.18
C LEU A 282 -25.86 -13.37 -6.47
N GLY A 283 -26.95 -12.88 -7.08
CA GLY A 283 -27.50 -13.42 -8.32
C GLY A 283 -27.62 -14.94 -8.31
N ALA A 284 -26.98 -15.61 -9.27
CA ALA A 284 -26.97 -17.06 -9.40
C ALA A 284 -25.86 -17.77 -8.61
N LEU A 285 -25.02 -17.05 -7.86
CA LEU A 285 -24.02 -17.66 -6.99
C LEU A 285 -24.69 -18.44 -5.86
N LYS A 286 -24.24 -19.69 -5.64
CA LYS A 286 -24.82 -20.57 -4.63
C LYS A 286 -24.44 -20.22 -3.20
N GLN A 287 -23.25 -19.67 -3.01
CA GLN A 287 -22.68 -19.29 -1.71
C GLN A 287 -22.16 -17.85 -1.76
N LEU A 288 -22.07 -17.22 -0.60
CA LEU A 288 -21.25 -16.02 -0.45
C LEU A 288 -19.76 -16.39 -0.64
N PRO A 289 -19.01 -15.65 -1.47
CA PRO A 289 -17.61 -15.94 -1.72
C PRO A 289 -16.74 -15.72 -0.47
N GLY A 290 -16.45 -16.77 0.29
CA GLY A 290 -15.61 -16.73 1.49
C GLY A 290 -14.20 -17.21 1.22
N LEU A 291 -13.99 -18.54 1.21
CA LEU A 291 -12.72 -19.18 0.89
C LEU A 291 -12.12 -18.64 -0.42
N ALA A 292 -12.95 -18.47 -1.46
CA ALA A 292 -12.55 -17.90 -2.74
C ALA A 292 -11.88 -16.53 -2.60
N ILE A 293 -12.50 -15.60 -1.89
CA ILE A 293 -11.96 -14.24 -1.69
C ILE A 293 -10.71 -14.26 -0.80
N GLN A 294 -10.69 -15.06 0.24
CA GLN A 294 -9.51 -15.21 1.11
C GLN A 294 -8.28 -15.64 0.29
N ARG A 295 -8.47 -16.59 -0.61
CA ARG A 295 -7.45 -17.09 -1.53
C ARG A 295 -7.03 -16.06 -2.58
N LEU A 296 -7.98 -15.34 -3.17
CA LEU A 296 -7.68 -14.26 -4.11
C LEU A 296 -6.85 -13.15 -3.44
N MET A 297 -7.18 -12.78 -2.19
CA MET A 297 -6.35 -11.84 -1.44
C MET A 297 -4.94 -12.41 -1.18
N GLU A 298 -4.79 -13.70 -0.87
CA GLU A 298 -3.48 -14.34 -0.71
C GLU A 298 -2.67 -14.30 -2.02
N LYS A 299 -3.33 -14.42 -3.16
CA LYS A 299 -2.73 -14.27 -4.50
C LYS A 299 -2.35 -12.82 -4.86
N GLY A 300 -2.72 -11.84 -4.02
CA GLY A 300 -2.34 -10.43 -4.18
C GLY A 300 -3.45 -9.51 -4.64
N TYR A 301 -4.65 -10.00 -4.91
CA TYR A 301 -5.80 -9.14 -5.22
C TYR A 301 -6.20 -8.29 -4.00
N GLY A 302 -6.74 -7.10 -4.27
CA GLY A 302 -7.43 -6.32 -3.25
C GLY A 302 -8.86 -6.80 -3.05
N PHE A 303 -9.38 -6.62 -1.84
CA PHE A 303 -10.77 -6.92 -1.54
C PHE A 303 -11.38 -5.86 -0.62
N GLY A 304 -12.64 -5.53 -0.87
CA GLY A 304 -13.51 -4.76 0.00
C GLY A 304 -14.90 -5.39 0.06
N ALA A 305 -15.50 -5.38 1.23
CA ALA A 305 -16.83 -5.91 1.42
C ALA A 305 -17.91 -4.88 1.09
N GLU A 306 -19.15 -5.34 0.90
CA GLU A 306 -20.36 -4.50 0.83
C GLU A 306 -20.33 -3.39 -0.23
N GLY A 307 -19.51 -3.55 -1.25
CA GLY A 307 -19.34 -2.54 -2.29
C GLY A 307 -18.20 -1.56 -2.02
N ASP A 308 -17.43 -1.69 -0.93
CA ASP A 308 -16.36 -0.75 -0.56
C ASP A 308 -15.12 -0.88 -1.44
N TRP A 309 -15.23 -0.28 -2.60
CA TRP A 309 -14.16 -0.24 -3.61
C TRP A 309 -12.91 0.51 -3.12
N LYS A 310 -13.04 1.46 -2.18
CA LYS A 310 -11.93 2.22 -1.61
C LYS A 310 -11.03 1.30 -0.77
N VAL A 311 -11.62 0.49 0.09
CA VAL A 311 -10.87 -0.51 0.86
C VAL A 311 -10.24 -1.55 -0.06
N ALA A 312 -10.95 -2.01 -1.10
CA ALA A 312 -10.38 -2.95 -2.07
C ALA A 312 -9.13 -2.40 -2.76
N ALA A 313 -9.18 -1.16 -3.24
CA ALA A 313 -8.03 -0.48 -3.84
C ALA A 313 -6.88 -0.29 -2.84
N MET A 314 -7.18 0.12 -1.60
CA MET A 314 -6.19 0.30 -0.54
C MET A 314 -5.50 -1.02 -0.15
N VAL A 315 -6.22 -2.12 -0.04
CA VAL A 315 -5.63 -3.45 0.21
C VAL A 315 -4.68 -3.84 -0.92
N ARG A 316 -5.08 -3.60 -2.20
CA ARG A 316 -4.19 -3.84 -3.34
C ARG A 316 -2.95 -2.95 -3.29
N LEU A 317 -3.11 -1.66 -3.03
CA LEU A 317 -2.01 -0.70 -2.90
C LEU A 317 -0.99 -1.14 -1.84
N MET A 318 -1.46 -1.52 -0.65
CA MET A 318 -0.58 -1.99 0.42
C MET A 318 0.19 -3.26 0.02
N LYS A 319 -0.45 -4.19 -0.71
CA LYS A 319 0.22 -5.39 -1.24
C LYS A 319 1.28 -5.05 -2.30
N ILE A 320 1.06 -4.02 -3.10
CA ILE A 320 2.05 -3.50 -4.06
C ILE A 320 3.27 -2.95 -3.30
N MET A 321 3.04 -2.07 -2.34
CA MET A 321 4.11 -1.42 -1.57
C MET A 321 4.94 -2.42 -0.75
N THR A 322 4.36 -3.55 -0.38
CA THR A 322 5.03 -4.62 0.40
C THR A 322 5.58 -5.76 -0.46
N ALA A 323 5.41 -5.69 -1.78
CA ALA A 323 5.88 -6.74 -2.67
C ALA A 323 7.38 -7.01 -2.53
N GLY A 324 7.75 -8.30 -2.51
CA GLY A 324 9.13 -8.75 -2.38
C GLY A 324 9.74 -8.54 -0.98
N LYS A 325 8.99 -8.11 0.02
CA LYS A 325 9.47 -8.03 1.41
C LYS A 325 9.64 -9.45 1.97
N LYS A 326 10.88 -9.81 2.37
CA LYS A 326 11.23 -11.19 2.75
C LYS A 326 10.46 -11.71 3.98
N ASP A 327 10.23 -10.85 4.98
CA ASP A 327 9.60 -11.23 6.24
C ASP A 327 8.21 -10.58 6.38
N ALA A 328 7.47 -10.53 5.26
CA ALA A 328 6.13 -9.96 5.24
C ALA A 328 5.19 -10.72 6.19
N LYS A 329 4.52 -10.00 7.07
CA LYS A 329 3.53 -10.55 8.01
C LYS A 329 2.12 -10.54 7.45
N GLY A 330 1.87 -9.76 6.40
CA GLY A 330 0.65 -9.79 5.61
C GLY A 330 -0.21 -8.54 5.67
N THR A 331 -1.14 -8.52 4.72
CA THR A 331 -2.10 -7.44 4.48
C THR A 331 -3.49 -8.01 4.27
N SER A 332 -4.51 -7.40 4.86
CA SER A 332 -5.91 -7.85 4.77
C SER A 332 -6.88 -6.67 4.75
N MET A 333 -8.10 -6.90 4.29
CA MET A 333 -9.27 -6.17 4.72
C MET A 333 -9.68 -6.70 6.09
N LEU A 334 -10.11 -5.83 7.01
CA LEU A 334 -10.69 -6.14 8.31
C LEU A 334 -11.91 -5.25 8.58
N GLU A 335 -12.72 -5.63 9.55
CA GLU A 335 -13.90 -4.88 10.00
C GLU A 335 -13.91 -4.79 11.52
N ASP A 336 -14.10 -3.58 12.05
CA ASP A 336 -14.32 -3.31 13.47
C ASP A 336 -15.66 -3.93 13.91
N TYR A 337 -15.60 -5.05 14.63
CA TYR A 337 -16.80 -5.82 14.95
C TYR A 337 -17.36 -5.53 16.33
N THR A 338 -16.51 -5.61 17.38
CA THR A 338 -16.97 -5.36 18.73
C THR A 338 -15.84 -4.97 19.68
N TYR A 339 -16.18 -4.14 20.66
CA TYR A 339 -15.21 -3.69 21.67
C TYR A 339 -15.17 -4.61 22.90
N ASN A 340 -13.97 -4.88 23.38
CA ASN A 340 -13.75 -5.30 24.74
C ASN A 340 -13.46 -4.06 25.60
N LEU A 341 -14.37 -3.69 26.46
CA LEU A 341 -14.27 -2.52 27.33
C LEU A 341 -13.84 -2.87 28.77
N MET A 342 -13.45 -4.13 29.02
CA MET A 342 -12.97 -4.54 30.33
C MET A 342 -11.65 -3.85 30.63
N LYS A 343 -11.57 -3.18 31.79
CA LYS A 343 -10.39 -2.42 32.21
C LYS A 343 -9.13 -3.30 32.23
N GLY A 344 -8.08 -2.82 31.56
CA GLY A 344 -6.79 -3.50 31.39
C GLY A 344 -6.78 -4.55 30.28
N LYS A 345 -7.87 -4.68 29.51
CA LYS A 345 -8.03 -5.64 28.40
C LYS A 345 -8.73 -5.02 27.20
N GLU A 346 -8.71 -3.70 27.16
CA GLU A 346 -9.39 -2.92 26.14
C GLU A 346 -8.84 -3.25 24.74
N GLY A 347 -9.75 -3.33 23.76
CA GLY A 347 -9.41 -3.59 22.37
C GLY A 347 -10.63 -3.78 21.51
N ILE A 348 -10.37 -3.98 20.21
CA ILE A 348 -11.38 -4.22 19.18
C ILE A 348 -11.18 -5.62 18.64
N LEU A 349 -12.25 -6.40 18.60
CA LEU A 349 -12.28 -7.65 17.85
C LEU A 349 -12.56 -7.32 16.40
N GLU A 350 -11.60 -7.66 15.57
CA GLU A 350 -11.66 -7.51 14.13
C GLU A 350 -12.06 -8.83 13.51
N ALA A 351 -13.02 -8.78 12.64
CA ALA A 351 -13.46 -9.93 11.86
C ALA A 351 -14.04 -9.44 10.53
N HIS A 352 -14.59 -10.31 9.77
CA HIS A 352 -15.61 -10.10 8.75
C HIS A 352 -16.39 -11.42 8.62
N MET A 353 -17.48 -11.41 7.87
CA MET A 353 -18.31 -12.60 7.73
C MET A 353 -17.51 -13.82 7.25
N LEU A 354 -16.58 -13.63 6.28
CA LEU A 354 -15.81 -14.71 5.69
C LEU A 354 -14.37 -14.31 5.29
N GLU A 355 -14.12 -13.07 4.86
CA GLU A 355 -13.13 -12.72 3.83
C GLU A 355 -11.83 -12.11 4.39
N ILE A 356 -11.33 -12.57 5.54
CA ILE A 356 -10.02 -12.13 6.06
C ILE A 356 -8.89 -12.90 5.36
N CYS A 357 -7.86 -12.18 4.90
CA CYS A 357 -6.73 -12.74 4.17
C CYS A 357 -5.87 -13.68 5.03
N PRO A 358 -5.59 -14.92 4.60
CA PRO A 358 -4.78 -15.86 5.36
C PRO A 358 -3.30 -15.44 5.48
N SER A 359 -2.84 -14.44 4.74
CA SER A 359 -1.47 -13.93 4.89
C SER A 359 -1.15 -13.38 6.28
N ILE A 360 -2.18 -12.96 7.05
CA ILE A 360 -2.00 -12.48 8.42
C ILE A 360 -2.12 -13.57 9.49
N ALA A 361 -2.39 -14.82 9.10
CA ALA A 361 -2.62 -15.93 10.03
C ALA A 361 -1.39 -16.25 10.90
N ASP A 362 -1.63 -16.58 12.16
CA ASP A 362 -0.65 -17.13 13.10
C ASP A 362 -0.94 -18.63 13.37
N GLY A 363 -0.15 -19.48 12.78
CA GLY A 363 -0.28 -20.93 12.94
C GLY A 363 -1.23 -21.62 11.94
N PRO A 364 -1.84 -22.75 12.31
CA PRO A 364 -2.63 -23.55 11.39
C PRO A 364 -3.90 -22.84 10.92
N ILE A 365 -4.22 -23.02 9.65
CA ILE A 365 -5.40 -22.49 9.01
C ILE A 365 -6.33 -23.66 8.69
N SER A 366 -7.60 -23.51 9.07
CA SER A 366 -8.58 -24.58 8.88
C SER A 366 -9.73 -24.14 7.97
N ILE A 367 -10.29 -25.09 7.20
CA ILE A 367 -11.54 -24.89 6.46
C ILE A 367 -12.71 -25.31 7.34
N LYS A 368 -13.71 -24.43 7.44
CA LYS A 368 -15.02 -24.70 8.03
C LYS A 368 -16.13 -24.40 7.05
N CYS A 369 -17.24 -25.15 7.15
CA CYS A 369 -18.52 -24.87 6.49
C CYS A 369 -19.56 -24.63 7.57
N GLN A 370 -20.06 -23.42 7.69
CA GLN A 370 -21.05 -23.05 8.71
C GLN A 370 -22.13 -22.18 8.09
N PRO A 371 -23.41 -22.28 8.56
CA PRO A 371 -24.46 -21.43 8.12
C PRO A 371 -24.10 -19.94 8.27
N LEU A 372 -24.50 -19.15 7.29
CA LEU A 372 -24.65 -17.72 7.49
C LEU A 372 -26.10 -17.48 7.90
N THR A 373 -26.32 -16.73 8.97
CA THR A 373 -27.64 -16.37 9.43
C THR A 373 -28.30 -15.31 8.51
N MET A 374 -27.64 -14.94 7.42
CA MET A 374 -28.06 -13.95 6.43
C MET A 374 -27.96 -14.50 5.02
N GLY A 375 -28.84 -14.03 4.12
CA GLY A 375 -28.68 -14.16 2.68
C GLY A 375 -29.29 -15.39 2.01
N ASP A 376 -29.94 -16.29 2.73
CA ASP A 376 -30.67 -17.46 2.19
C ASP A 376 -29.90 -18.23 1.11
N ARG A 377 -28.60 -18.57 1.39
CA ARG A 377 -27.68 -19.29 0.52
C ARG A 377 -27.17 -20.56 1.19
N GLU A 378 -26.54 -21.44 0.38
CA GLU A 378 -25.84 -22.61 0.90
C GLU A 378 -24.73 -22.19 1.87
N ASP A 379 -24.43 -23.03 2.86
CA ASP A 379 -23.39 -22.78 3.86
C ASP A 379 -22.01 -22.60 3.20
N PRO A 380 -21.40 -21.41 3.27
CA PRO A 380 -20.14 -21.17 2.59
C PRO A 380 -18.97 -21.78 3.36
N ALA A 381 -18.02 -22.36 2.61
CA ALA A 381 -16.72 -22.71 3.16
C ALA A 381 -15.85 -21.45 3.32
N ARG A 382 -15.06 -21.43 4.41
CA ARG A 382 -14.16 -20.31 4.76
C ARG A 382 -12.93 -20.82 5.51
N LEU A 383 -11.85 -20.04 5.43
CA LEU A 383 -10.65 -20.23 6.25
C LEU A 383 -10.86 -19.60 7.61
N VAL A 384 -10.53 -20.34 8.66
CA VAL A 384 -10.60 -19.89 10.05
C VAL A 384 -9.22 -19.96 10.67
N PHE A 385 -8.80 -18.87 11.29
CA PHE A 385 -7.51 -18.71 11.96
C PHE A 385 -7.55 -17.51 12.90
N THR A 386 -6.53 -17.35 13.72
CA THR A 386 -6.23 -16.13 14.45
C THR A 386 -5.03 -15.42 13.80
N SER A 387 -5.00 -14.09 13.86
CA SER A 387 -3.90 -13.32 13.27
C SER A 387 -2.65 -13.33 14.14
N LYS A 388 -1.52 -12.91 13.53
CA LYS A 388 -0.25 -12.65 14.20
C LYS A 388 -0.37 -11.52 15.22
N GLU A 389 0.52 -11.54 16.22
CA GLU A 389 0.72 -10.41 17.12
C GLU A 389 1.74 -9.43 16.55
N GLY A 390 1.66 -8.18 17.01
CA GLY A 390 2.60 -7.12 16.67
C GLY A 390 1.91 -5.82 16.26
N THR A 391 2.72 -4.80 16.07
CA THR A 391 2.23 -3.50 15.61
C THR A 391 1.93 -3.53 14.12
N GLY A 392 0.81 -2.99 13.73
CA GLY A 392 0.37 -2.79 12.35
C GLY A 392 -0.27 -1.43 12.16
N ILE A 393 -0.75 -1.17 10.97
CA ILE A 393 -1.55 0.02 10.65
C ILE A 393 -2.90 -0.38 10.08
N ALA A 394 -3.95 0.25 10.56
CA ALA A 394 -5.29 0.23 9.99
C ALA A 394 -5.55 1.55 9.28
N THR A 395 -6.06 1.50 8.06
CA THR A 395 -6.37 2.70 7.29
C THR A 395 -7.80 2.70 6.78
N SER A 396 -8.39 3.88 6.70
CA SER A 396 -9.68 4.10 6.04
C SER A 396 -9.56 5.29 5.09
N LEU A 397 -9.80 5.06 3.81
CA LEU A 397 -9.92 6.13 2.82
C LEU A 397 -11.39 6.52 2.71
N VAL A 398 -11.72 7.70 3.19
CA VAL A 398 -13.09 8.20 3.19
C VAL A 398 -13.27 9.34 2.20
N ASP A 399 -14.43 9.36 1.54
CA ASP A 399 -14.87 10.46 0.71
C ASP A 399 -15.75 11.39 1.57
N LEU A 400 -15.33 12.65 1.69
CA LEU A 400 -16.04 13.68 2.45
C LEU A 400 -16.95 14.56 1.56
N GLY A 401 -17.06 14.21 0.27
CA GLY A 401 -17.85 14.93 -0.73
C GLY A 401 -17.11 16.07 -1.40
N ASP A 402 -16.15 16.67 -0.74
CA ASP A 402 -15.29 17.74 -1.27
C ASP A 402 -13.83 17.31 -1.41
N ARG A 403 -13.45 16.17 -0.83
CA ARG A 403 -12.10 15.60 -0.87
C ARG A 403 -12.05 14.17 -0.34
N PHE A 404 -10.96 13.48 -0.65
CA PHE A 404 -10.58 12.25 0.05
C PHE A 404 -9.74 12.56 1.29
N ARG A 405 -9.99 11.79 2.36
CA ARG A 405 -9.17 11.76 3.57
C ARG A 405 -8.69 10.34 3.83
N LEU A 406 -7.38 10.18 4.02
CA LEU A 406 -6.79 8.95 4.51
C LEU A 406 -6.62 9.02 6.03
N ILE A 407 -7.31 8.17 6.76
CA ILE A 407 -7.16 8.00 8.20
C ILE A 407 -6.17 6.85 8.41
N ILE A 408 -5.15 7.07 9.21
CA ILE A 408 -4.08 6.11 9.48
C ILE A 408 -3.98 5.93 10.99
N ASN A 409 -4.31 4.74 11.47
CA ASN A 409 -4.18 4.41 12.90
C ASN A 409 -3.14 3.32 13.10
N THR A 410 -2.15 3.58 13.93
CA THR A 410 -1.24 2.56 14.42
C THR A 410 -1.96 1.72 15.47
N VAL A 411 -1.92 0.39 15.31
CA VAL A 411 -2.64 -0.56 16.17
C VAL A 411 -1.71 -1.65 16.68
N ASP A 412 -1.92 -2.11 17.90
CA ASP A 412 -1.16 -3.18 18.53
C ASP A 412 -1.99 -4.45 18.60
N CYS A 413 -1.72 -5.38 17.66
CA CYS A 413 -2.40 -6.66 17.56
C CYS A 413 -1.93 -7.61 18.67
N LYS A 414 -2.89 -8.26 19.31
CA LYS A 414 -2.71 -9.17 20.44
C LYS A 414 -3.56 -10.42 20.25
N LYS A 415 -3.25 -11.48 20.97
CA LYS A 415 -4.16 -12.63 21.08
C LYS A 415 -5.32 -12.32 22.01
N THR A 416 -6.48 -12.85 21.67
CA THR A 416 -7.62 -12.85 22.60
C THR A 416 -7.30 -13.71 23.81
N GLU A 417 -7.82 -13.34 24.99
CA GLU A 417 -7.54 -14.07 26.24
C GLU A 417 -8.03 -15.52 26.23
N LYS A 418 -9.07 -15.78 25.47
CA LYS A 418 -9.71 -17.08 25.37
C LYS A 418 -10.07 -17.37 23.92
N PRO A 419 -10.01 -18.65 23.51
CA PRO A 419 -10.52 -19.04 22.20
C PRO A 419 -12.02 -18.79 22.09
N MET A 420 -12.50 -18.52 20.90
CA MET A 420 -13.90 -18.27 20.57
C MET A 420 -14.46 -19.42 19.69
N PRO A 421 -14.67 -20.62 20.24
CA PRO A 421 -14.97 -21.82 19.44
C PRO A 421 -16.30 -21.76 18.68
N LYS A 422 -17.21 -20.87 19.07
CA LYS A 422 -18.50 -20.67 18.40
C LYS A 422 -18.47 -19.59 17.32
N LEU A 423 -17.36 -18.85 17.20
CA LEU A 423 -17.18 -17.84 16.16
C LEU A 423 -16.47 -18.49 14.96
N PRO A 424 -17.17 -18.79 13.87
CA PRO A 424 -16.63 -19.59 12.78
C PRO A 424 -15.96 -18.72 11.68
N VAL A 425 -15.20 -17.70 12.08
CA VAL A 425 -14.53 -16.76 11.17
C VAL A 425 -13.08 -16.53 11.61
N ALA A 426 -12.26 -16.09 10.69
CA ALA A 426 -10.93 -15.59 11.02
C ALA A 426 -11.02 -14.29 11.82
N THR A 427 -10.10 -14.08 12.76
CA THR A 427 -10.14 -12.94 13.69
C THR A 427 -8.78 -12.31 13.88
N ASN A 428 -8.78 -10.99 14.09
CA ASN A 428 -7.71 -10.22 14.69
C ASN A 428 -8.25 -9.53 15.96
N PHE A 429 -7.38 -9.19 16.87
CA PHE A 429 -7.73 -8.38 18.02
C PHE A 429 -6.64 -7.36 18.27
N TRP A 430 -6.98 -6.09 18.27
CA TRP A 430 -6.01 -5.02 18.50
C TRP A 430 -6.45 -3.98 19.53
N THR A 431 -5.47 -3.27 20.07
CA THR A 431 -5.71 -2.00 20.76
C THR A 431 -5.19 -0.88 19.86
N PRO A 432 -6.03 0.07 19.43
CA PRO A 432 -5.57 1.25 18.71
C PRO A 432 -4.69 2.11 19.64
N GLN A 433 -3.65 2.74 19.07
CA GLN A 433 -2.85 3.71 19.81
C GLN A 433 -3.59 5.05 19.87
N PRO A 434 -3.37 5.86 20.95
CA PRO A 434 -2.56 5.56 22.16
C PRO A 434 -3.28 4.59 23.11
N ASP A 435 -4.58 4.49 23.05
CA ASP A 435 -5.48 3.61 23.79
C ASP A 435 -6.82 3.50 23.06
N LEU A 436 -7.64 2.51 23.45
CA LEU A 436 -8.93 2.27 22.80
C LEU A 436 -9.85 3.49 22.80
N TYR A 437 -9.92 4.24 23.89
CA TYR A 437 -10.89 5.34 24.01
C TYR A 437 -10.48 6.53 23.14
N THR A 438 -9.21 6.91 23.21
CA THR A 438 -8.65 8.01 22.41
C THR A 438 -8.62 7.65 20.93
N GLY A 439 -8.15 6.45 20.59
CA GLY A 439 -8.07 5.98 19.19
C GLY A 439 -9.46 5.89 18.54
N ALA A 440 -10.44 5.27 19.21
CA ALA A 440 -11.79 5.17 18.69
C ALA A 440 -12.50 6.54 18.59
N GLU A 441 -12.31 7.46 19.57
CA GLU A 441 -12.85 8.82 19.47
C GLU A 441 -12.25 9.56 18.26
N ALA A 442 -10.93 9.48 18.07
CA ALA A 442 -10.25 10.11 16.94
C ALA A 442 -10.72 9.54 15.60
N TRP A 443 -10.84 8.21 15.50
CA TRP A 443 -11.34 7.52 14.31
C TRP A 443 -12.73 8.00 13.90
N ILE A 444 -13.66 8.05 14.85
CA ILE A 444 -15.03 8.54 14.63
C ILE A 444 -15.04 10.01 14.23
N LEU A 445 -14.24 10.86 14.90
CA LEU A 445 -14.13 12.29 14.59
C LEU A 445 -13.58 12.53 13.17
N ALA A 446 -12.69 11.67 12.70
CA ALA A 446 -12.13 11.75 11.35
C ALA A 446 -13.11 11.26 10.25
N GLY A 447 -14.19 10.58 10.64
CA GLY A 447 -15.15 9.95 9.73
C GLY A 447 -14.77 8.53 9.31
N GLY A 448 -13.95 7.84 10.11
CA GLY A 448 -13.46 6.51 9.80
C GLY A 448 -14.57 5.47 9.66
N ALA A 449 -14.40 4.60 8.67
CA ALA A 449 -15.32 3.51 8.37
C ALA A 449 -15.11 2.32 9.32
N HIS A 450 -16.08 1.40 9.36
CA HIS A 450 -15.92 0.12 10.02
C HIS A 450 -15.07 -0.86 9.19
N HIS A 451 -14.97 -0.68 7.89
CA HIS A 451 -14.03 -1.39 7.03
C HIS A 451 -12.67 -0.73 7.03
N THR A 452 -11.61 -1.54 7.18
CA THR A 452 -10.22 -1.09 7.15
C THR A 452 -9.38 -1.88 6.18
N ALA A 453 -8.42 -1.20 5.52
CA ALA A 453 -7.28 -1.86 4.93
C ALA A 453 -6.16 -1.91 5.97
N PHE A 454 -5.73 -3.11 6.30
CA PHE A 454 -4.79 -3.40 7.37
C PHE A 454 -3.51 -4.04 6.85
N THR A 455 -2.35 -3.67 7.43
CA THR A 455 -1.08 -4.35 7.17
C THR A 455 -0.14 -4.28 8.37
N TYR A 456 0.65 -5.35 8.56
CA TYR A 456 1.81 -5.34 9.46
C TYR A 456 3.08 -4.77 8.80
N ASP A 457 3.08 -4.55 7.51
CA ASP A 457 4.29 -4.46 6.70
C ASP A 457 4.64 -3.05 6.25
N LEU A 458 3.76 -2.09 6.48
CA LEU A 458 3.97 -0.66 6.23
C LEU A 458 3.93 0.14 7.54
N THR A 459 4.52 1.32 7.50
CA THR A 459 4.44 2.30 8.59
C THR A 459 3.42 3.38 8.28
N ALA A 460 2.94 4.06 9.32
CA ALA A 460 2.06 5.21 9.17
C ALA A 460 2.72 6.32 8.32
N GLU A 461 4.04 6.53 8.48
CA GLU A 461 4.82 7.49 7.66
C GLU A 461 4.75 7.14 6.17
N GLN A 462 4.93 5.86 5.78
CA GLN A 462 4.85 5.45 4.38
C GLN A 462 3.48 5.73 3.75
N MET A 463 2.40 5.48 4.49
CA MET A 463 1.05 5.77 4.00
C MET A 463 0.78 7.28 3.93
N GLY A 464 1.31 8.05 4.89
CA GLY A 464 1.24 9.51 4.86
C GLY A 464 2.02 10.11 3.68
N GLU A 465 3.20 9.58 3.38
CA GLU A 465 3.99 9.98 2.21
C GLU A 465 3.26 9.68 0.89
N TRP A 466 2.63 8.50 0.79
CA TRP A 466 1.79 8.19 -0.36
C TRP A 466 0.62 9.20 -0.50
N ALA A 467 -0.08 9.49 0.58
CA ALA A 467 -1.17 10.46 0.58
C ALA A 467 -0.70 11.87 0.17
N ALA A 468 0.45 12.32 0.67
CA ALA A 468 1.04 13.60 0.30
C ALA A 468 1.38 13.66 -1.20
N MET A 469 1.97 12.59 -1.76
CA MET A 469 2.27 12.50 -3.20
C MET A 469 1.01 12.46 -4.06
N MET A 470 -0.09 11.91 -3.53
CA MET A 470 -1.41 11.91 -4.20
C MET A 470 -2.19 13.23 -3.99
N GLY A 471 -1.67 14.14 -3.17
CA GLY A 471 -2.31 15.42 -2.88
C GLY A 471 -3.65 15.29 -2.14
N ILE A 472 -3.76 14.31 -1.24
CA ILE A 472 -4.93 14.11 -0.39
C ILE A 472 -4.61 14.34 1.09
N GLU A 473 -5.65 14.64 1.87
CA GLU A 473 -5.53 14.79 3.31
C GLU A 473 -5.17 13.46 3.99
N ALA A 474 -4.17 13.47 4.87
CA ALA A 474 -3.86 12.36 5.77
C ALA A 474 -3.98 12.83 7.22
N VAL A 475 -4.60 11.99 8.08
CA VAL A 475 -4.66 12.21 9.53
C VAL A 475 -4.13 10.97 10.25
N PHE A 476 -3.35 11.21 11.31
CA PHE A 476 -2.63 10.17 12.02
C PHE A 476 -3.20 9.98 13.43
N ILE A 477 -3.37 8.71 13.81
CA ILE A 477 -3.77 8.29 15.15
C ILE A 477 -2.68 7.34 15.64
N ASP A 478 -1.94 7.77 16.67
CA ASP A 478 -0.76 7.11 17.20
C ASP A 478 -0.55 7.41 18.67
N ASN A 479 0.61 7.07 19.23
CA ASN A 479 0.94 7.28 20.63
C ASN A 479 0.98 8.76 21.06
N ASP A 480 1.17 9.69 20.12
CA ASP A 480 1.22 11.13 20.41
C ASP A 480 -0.15 11.81 20.25
N THR A 481 -1.16 11.06 19.85
CA THR A 481 -2.50 11.59 19.58
C THR A 481 -3.19 12.04 20.86
N THR A 482 -3.62 13.30 20.88
CA THR A 482 -4.58 13.83 21.84
C THR A 482 -5.78 14.38 21.12
N ILE A 483 -6.98 14.18 21.63
CA ILE A 483 -8.23 14.63 20.98
C ILE A 483 -8.21 16.14 20.71
N ARG A 484 -7.59 16.94 21.59
CA ARG A 484 -7.48 18.39 21.41
C ARG A 484 -6.64 18.75 20.19
N ASN A 485 -5.49 18.11 20.00
CA ASN A 485 -4.62 18.37 18.85
C ASN A 485 -5.23 17.80 17.58
N PHE A 486 -5.75 16.59 17.65
CA PHE A 486 -6.41 15.93 16.52
C PHE A 486 -7.56 16.77 15.94
N LYS A 487 -8.42 17.36 16.81
CA LYS A 487 -9.46 18.30 16.35
C LYS A 487 -8.90 19.55 15.63
N LYS A 488 -7.72 20.02 16.02
CA LYS A 488 -7.05 21.12 15.30
C LYS A 488 -6.57 20.68 13.93
N ASP A 489 -6.00 19.47 13.83
CA ASP A 489 -5.54 18.92 12.56
C ASP A 489 -6.70 18.76 11.59
N LEU A 490 -7.84 18.23 12.05
CA LEU A 490 -9.07 18.17 11.26
C LEU A 490 -9.57 19.53 10.80
N MET A 491 -9.47 20.55 11.66
CA MET A 491 -9.83 21.94 11.29
C MET A 491 -8.89 22.51 10.23
N LEU A 492 -7.58 22.23 10.33
CA LEU A 492 -6.60 22.64 9.32
C LEU A 492 -6.86 21.93 7.99
N GLY A 493 -7.12 20.62 8.02
CA GLY A 493 -7.52 19.85 6.84
C GLY A 493 -8.73 20.46 6.13
N ASN A 494 -9.74 20.90 6.88
CA ASN A 494 -10.92 21.61 6.33
C ASN A 494 -10.60 22.97 5.67
N ILE A 495 -9.44 23.55 5.92
CA ILE A 495 -9.00 24.81 5.30
C ILE A 495 -8.16 24.53 4.05
N PHE A 496 -7.23 23.56 4.14
CA PHE A 496 -6.22 23.34 3.11
C PHE A 496 -6.65 22.44 1.97
N TYR A 497 -7.59 21.51 2.23
CA TYR A 497 -8.02 20.49 1.25
C TYR A 497 -9.43 20.71 0.70
N LYS A 498 -9.99 21.90 0.90
CA LYS A 498 -11.30 22.28 0.31
C LYS A 498 -11.19 22.65 -1.16
#